data_57454f21ad3b3161e089012087a49d0b
#
_entry.id   57454f21ad3b3161e089012087a49d0b
#
_cell.length_a   1.000
_cell.length_b   1.000
_cell.length_c   1.000
_cell.angle_alpha   90.00
_cell.angle_beta   90.00
_cell.angle_gamma   90.00
#
_symmetry.space_group_name_H-M   'P 1'
#
loop_
_entity.id
_entity.type
_entity.pdbx_description
1 polymer ?
#
loop_
_entity_poly.entity_id
_entity_poly.type
_entity_poly.pdbx_seq_one_letter_code
_entity_poly.pdbx_strand_id
1 'polypeptide(L)'
;MSETTPEDGLHSLFGSAVQYFEAGDIAAARDVFEQLLVEVPDHPQILNYLAVTTYQTGGASQARKLFERAVQVEPNFAEAWNNLGNLTHEMGDYDQAIDAFSCLCNLTPNEPSPHIRLGHAYQAKQRCVEAVTAYKRGLSLSPDHPDAWSNLSRALLWEGCWVEALDAADHELDLQPGHTGALALKSVALMELELSEAWTELVNLDGLIQGFDLSIPNGYAGLSEFNGKLSAYCTGHPSLVFNPENNTTELGSQTANMANDDETGPVPDLMRAINECVSAYVEARPLSPTHPFLSQRPENWSFDIWGTILGSGGHQSSHIHRDGWLSGVYYTQLPDIVMANTGDHAGWIEFGRQSYYPKSQTQPATRVFQPVEGKLFLFPSYFYHRTLPFNSETQRISIAFDLLPV
;
A
#
# COMPACT_ATOMS: atom_id res chain seq x y z
N MET A 1 23.23 -43.08 37.13
CA MET A 1 23.19 -42.33 35.86
C MET A 1 21.96 -42.86 35.17
N SER A 2 20.88 -42.09 35.10
CA SER A 2 19.70 -42.44 34.34
C SER A 2 20.07 -42.40 32.85
N GLU A 3 19.97 -43.51 32.16
CA GLU A 3 20.12 -43.58 30.72
C GLU A 3 18.99 -42.70 30.13
N THR A 4 19.35 -41.59 29.50
CA THR A 4 18.43 -40.80 28.72
C THR A 4 17.92 -41.65 27.57
N THR A 5 16.61 -41.84 27.48
CA THR A 5 16.01 -42.60 26.38
C THR A 5 16.21 -41.84 25.06
N PRO A 6 16.21 -42.51 23.88
CA PRO A 6 16.26 -41.81 22.60
C PRO A 6 15.17 -40.76 22.45
N GLU A 7 13.99 -40.96 23.02
CA GLU A 7 12.88 -39.99 23.05
C GLU A 7 13.20 -38.75 23.88
N ASP A 8 13.88 -38.89 25.04
CA ASP A 8 14.35 -37.75 25.85
C ASP A 8 15.37 -36.92 25.08
N GLY A 9 16.21 -37.54 24.28
CA GLY A 9 17.18 -36.85 23.41
C GLY A 9 16.52 -36.01 22.31
N LEU A 10 15.54 -36.60 21.63
CA LEU A 10 14.77 -35.89 20.56
C LEU A 10 13.97 -34.72 21.13
N HIS A 11 13.35 -34.91 22.31
CA HIS A 11 12.59 -33.83 22.98
C HIS A 11 13.51 -32.68 23.40
N SER A 12 14.70 -32.98 23.93
CA SER A 12 15.71 -31.99 24.29
C SER A 12 16.22 -31.23 23.07
N LEU A 13 16.45 -31.93 21.95
CA LEU A 13 16.93 -31.34 20.70
C LEU A 13 15.85 -30.41 20.07
N PHE A 14 14.57 -30.85 20.09
CA PHE A 14 13.45 -30.02 19.64
C PHE A 14 13.32 -28.74 20.49
N GLY A 15 13.41 -28.89 21.82
CA GLY A 15 13.42 -27.72 22.72
C GLY A 15 14.55 -26.72 22.43
N SER A 16 15.74 -27.24 22.10
CA SER A 16 16.89 -26.40 21.71
C SER A 16 16.64 -25.69 20.37
N ALA A 17 16.05 -26.36 19.41
CA ALA A 17 15.69 -25.75 18.12
C ALA A 17 14.68 -24.60 18.27
N VAL A 18 13.67 -24.80 19.12
CA VAL A 18 12.68 -23.75 19.45
C VAL A 18 13.34 -22.57 20.16
N GLN A 19 14.28 -22.81 21.10
CA GLN A 19 15.05 -21.74 21.76
C GLN A 19 15.87 -20.92 20.76
N TYR A 20 16.56 -21.56 19.81
CA TYR A 20 17.26 -20.84 18.72
C TYR A 20 16.31 -19.99 17.90
N PHE A 21 15.16 -20.54 17.56
CA PHE A 21 14.12 -19.83 16.80
C PHE A 21 13.62 -18.59 17.56
N GLU A 22 13.26 -18.73 18.84
CA GLU A 22 12.81 -17.63 19.71
C GLU A 22 13.90 -16.58 19.95
N ALA A 23 15.18 -16.99 19.98
CA ALA A 23 16.32 -16.09 20.07
C ALA A 23 16.66 -15.36 18.74
N GLY A 24 15.97 -15.68 17.64
CA GLY A 24 16.23 -15.12 16.33
C GLY A 24 17.41 -15.75 15.57
N ASP A 25 18.03 -16.79 16.09
CA ASP A 25 19.06 -17.56 15.39
C ASP A 25 18.42 -18.57 14.45
N ILE A 26 17.87 -18.04 13.36
CA ILE A 26 17.08 -18.81 12.40
C ILE A 26 17.92 -19.88 11.69
N ALA A 27 19.21 -19.61 11.45
CA ALA A 27 20.10 -20.57 10.81
C ALA A 27 20.36 -21.78 11.71
N ALA A 28 20.70 -21.56 12.99
CA ALA A 28 20.90 -22.63 13.95
C ALA A 28 19.61 -23.42 14.19
N ALA A 29 18.47 -22.75 14.32
CA ALA A 29 17.16 -23.38 14.45
C ALA A 29 16.88 -24.33 13.27
N ARG A 30 17.07 -23.85 12.03
CA ARG A 30 16.88 -24.64 10.82
C ARG A 30 17.74 -25.89 10.80
N ASP A 31 19.05 -25.75 11.06
CA ASP A 31 19.99 -26.86 11.03
C ASP A 31 19.59 -27.97 12.03
N VAL A 32 19.08 -27.59 13.21
CA VAL A 32 18.60 -28.55 14.22
C VAL A 32 17.27 -29.18 13.80
N PHE A 33 16.33 -28.42 13.20
CA PHE A 33 15.09 -29.00 12.68
C PHE A 33 15.35 -29.95 11.50
N GLU A 34 16.35 -29.68 10.65
CA GLU A 34 16.77 -30.61 9.57
C GLU A 34 17.28 -31.92 10.16
N GLN A 35 18.11 -31.87 11.22
CA GLN A 35 18.59 -33.09 11.91
C GLN A 35 17.43 -33.88 12.51
N LEU A 36 16.49 -33.20 13.19
CA LEU A 36 15.30 -33.83 13.76
C LEU A 36 14.44 -34.50 12.68
N LEU A 37 14.30 -33.87 11.51
CA LEU A 37 13.49 -34.42 10.42
C LEU A 37 14.10 -35.70 9.83
N VAL A 38 15.43 -35.92 9.94
CA VAL A 38 16.09 -37.18 9.56
C VAL A 38 15.65 -38.31 10.48
N GLU A 39 15.54 -38.03 11.78
CA GLU A 39 15.17 -39.05 12.80
C GLU A 39 13.65 -39.29 12.83
N VAL A 40 12.84 -38.24 12.60
CA VAL A 40 11.38 -38.28 12.65
C VAL A 40 10.79 -37.60 11.39
N PRO A 41 10.83 -38.24 10.23
CA PRO A 41 10.54 -37.63 8.93
C PRO A 41 9.14 -37.02 8.81
N ASP A 42 8.13 -37.59 9.46
CA ASP A 42 6.72 -37.19 9.34
C ASP A 42 6.18 -36.54 10.63
N HIS A 43 7.03 -35.80 11.35
CA HIS A 43 6.56 -35.06 12.51
C HIS A 43 6.02 -33.69 12.09
N PRO A 44 4.70 -33.38 12.24
CA PRO A 44 4.08 -32.20 11.66
C PRO A 44 4.62 -30.89 12.23
N GLN A 45 4.92 -30.82 13.54
CA GLN A 45 5.50 -29.63 14.14
C GLN A 45 6.92 -29.35 13.65
N ILE A 46 7.76 -30.39 13.48
CA ILE A 46 9.13 -30.24 12.95
C ILE A 46 9.04 -29.73 11.51
N LEU A 47 8.16 -30.30 10.70
CA LEU A 47 7.92 -29.85 9.31
C LEU A 47 7.49 -28.39 9.27
N ASN A 48 6.58 -27.98 10.15
CA ASN A 48 6.10 -26.60 10.22
C ASN A 48 7.20 -25.62 10.62
N TYR A 49 7.96 -25.89 11.69
CA TYR A 49 9.07 -25.04 12.12
C TYR A 49 10.20 -24.99 11.08
N LEU A 50 10.53 -26.12 10.47
CA LEU A 50 11.51 -26.16 9.38
C LEU A 50 11.05 -25.36 8.17
N ALA A 51 9.76 -25.39 7.85
CA ALA A 51 9.19 -24.57 6.77
C ALA A 51 9.31 -23.08 7.08
N VAL A 52 8.95 -22.64 8.29
CA VAL A 52 9.08 -21.25 8.73
C VAL A 52 10.53 -20.77 8.63
N THR A 53 11.49 -21.52 9.21
CA THR A 53 12.92 -21.17 9.17
C THR A 53 13.49 -21.18 7.76
N THR A 54 13.05 -22.11 6.91
CA THR A 54 13.41 -22.17 5.49
C THR A 54 12.90 -20.96 4.72
N TYR A 55 11.66 -20.54 4.98
CA TYR A 55 11.10 -19.34 4.36
C TYR A 55 11.87 -18.08 4.77
N GLN A 56 12.15 -17.90 6.03
CA GLN A 56 12.92 -16.74 6.55
C GLN A 56 14.35 -16.66 6.00
N THR A 57 14.91 -17.79 5.56
CA THR A 57 16.23 -17.85 4.89
C THR A 57 16.14 -17.81 3.35
N GLY A 58 14.99 -17.45 2.78
CA GLY A 58 14.79 -17.22 1.35
C GLY A 58 14.34 -18.45 0.55
N GLY A 59 14.05 -19.57 1.20
CA GLY A 59 13.67 -20.83 0.56
C GLY A 59 12.14 -21.01 0.35
N ALA A 60 11.42 -20.01 -0.19
CA ALA A 60 9.96 -20.03 -0.29
C ALA A 60 9.37 -21.30 -0.93
N SER A 61 9.93 -21.75 -2.06
CA SER A 61 9.47 -22.98 -2.74
C SER A 61 9.70 -24.26 -1.94
N GLN A 62 10.76 -24.32 -1.13
CA GLN A 62 11.02 -25.45 -0.25
C GLN A 62 10.13 -25.41 0.98
N ALA A 63 9.93 -24.22 1.57
CA ALA A 63 9.03 -24.03 2.69
C ALA A 63 7.60 -24.46 2.35
N ARG A 64 7.10 -24.11 1.16
CA ARG A 64 5.80 -24.56 0.65
C ARG A 64 5.66 -26.08 0.71
N LYS A 65 6.64 -26.84 0.18
CA LYS A 65 6.60 -28.31 0.19
C LYS A 65 6.58 -28.88 1.61
N LEU A 66 7.29 -28.24 2.54
CA LEU A 66 7.30 -28.65 3.94
C LEU A 66 5.96 -28.40 4.62
N PHE A 67 5.34 -27.23 4.40
CA PHE A 67 3.99 -26.96 4.89
C PHE A 67 2.96 -27.92 4.27
N GLU A 68 2.98 -28.15 2.96
CA GLU A 68 2.12 -29.11 2.29
C GLU A 68 2.24 -30.52 2.92
N ARG A 69 3.47 -30.94 3.25
CA ARG A 69 3.69 -32.21 3.93
C ARG A 69 3.16 -32.20 5.36
N ALA A 70 3.35 -31.10 6.10
CA ALA A 70 2.83 -30.97 7.46
C ALA A 70 1.31 -31.14 7.51
N VAL A 71 0.55 -30.49 6.62
CA VAL A 71 -0.91 -30.58 6.55
C VAL A 71 -1.39 -31.93 5.98
N GLN A 72 -0.58 -32.62 5.18
CA GLN A 72 -0.88 -33.99 4.73
C GLN A 72 -0.74 -35.01 5.87
N VAL A 73 0.28 -34.84 6.73
CA VAL A 73 0.51 -35.71 7.90
C VAL A 73 -0.54 -35.45 8.97
N GLU A 74 -0.83 -34.19 9.24
CA GLU A 74 -1.81 -33.79 10.24
C GLU A 74 -2.81 -32.77 9.66
N PRO A 75 -3.92 -33.25 9.06
CA PRO A 75 -4.93 -32.37 8.44
C PRO A 75 -5.62 -31.38 9.39
N ASN A 76 -5.55 -31.63 10.69
CA ASN A 76 -6.12 -30.75 11.71
C ASN A 76 -5.09 -29.75 12.28
N PHE A 77 -3.91 -29.64 11.72
CA PHE A 77 -2.88 -28.73 12.19
C PHE A 77 -3.14 -27.30 11.67
N ALA A 78 -3.93 -26.55 12.41
CA ALA A 78 -4.38 -25.21 12.03
C ALA A 78 -3.24 -24.23 11.74
N GLU A 79 -2.13 -24.28 12.52
CA GLU A 79 -0.98 -23.41 12.34
C GLU A 79 -0.29 -23.65 10.98
N ALA A 80 -0.13 -24.92 10.57
CA ALA A 80 0.47 -25.26 9.28
C ALA A 80 -0.42 -24.79 8.10
N TRP A 81 -1.74 -24.91 8.20
CA TRP A 81 -2.66 -24.35 7.22
C TRP A 81 -2.58 -22.83 7.13
N ASN A 82 -2.48 -22.15 8.28
CA ASN A 82 -2.30 -20.72 8.33
C ASN A 82 -1.00 -20.28 7.62
N ASN A 83 0.10 -20.96 7.92
CA ASN A 83 1.40 -20.64 7.34
C ASN A 83 1.44 -20.96 5.83
N LEU A 84 0.85 -22.08 5.41
CA LEU A 84 0.71 -22.41 3.99
C LEU A 84 -0.10 -21.35 3.23
N GLY A 85 -1.25 -20.96 3.80
CA GLY A 85 -2.10 -19.92 3.20
C GLY A 85 -1.40 -18.58 3.05
N ASN A 86 -0.69 -18.14 4.08
CA ASN A 86 0.09 -16.88 4.01
C ASN A 86 1.18 -16.96 2.95
N LEU A 87 2.00 -18.03 2.96
CA LEU A 87 3.10 -18.18 2.02
C LEU A 87 2.59 -18.25 0.56
N THR A 88 1.53 -19.01 0.31
CA THR A 88 1.00 -19.14 -1.05
C THR A 88 0.32 -17.85 -1.52
N HIS A 89 -0.31 -17.09 -0.62
CA HIS A 89 -0.83 -15.76 -0.93
C HIS A 89 0.30 -14.79 -1.32
N GLU A 90 1.40 -14.75 -0.57
CA GLU A 90 2.57 -13.92 -0.88
C GLU A 90 3.26 -14.34 -2.20
N MET A 91 3.25 -15.64 -2.51
CA MET A 91 3.75 -16.16 -3.79
C MET A 91 2.81 -15.89 -4.97
N GLY A 92 1.62 -15.33 -4.75
CA GLY A 92 0.60 -15.08 -5.78
C GLY A 92 -0.19 -16.35 -6.17
N ASP A 93 -0.01 -17.47 -5.49
CA ASP A 93 -0.81 -18.70 -5.68
C ASP A 93 -2.08 -18.61 -4.85
N TYR A 94 -2.99 -17.73 -5.31
CA TYR A 94 -4.23 -17.43 -4.58
C TYR A 94 -5.19 -18.63 -4.52
N ASP A 95 -5.13 -19.55 -5.48
CA ASP A 95 -5.97 -20.76 -5.46
C ASP A 95 -5.58 -21.64 -4.27
N GLN A 96 -4.29 -21.91 -4.08
CA GLN A 96 -3.82 -22.66 -2.93
C GLN A 96 -4.03 -21.91 -1.60
N ALA A 97 -3.90 -20.58 -1.61
CA ALA A 97 -4.21 -19.78 -0.44
C ALA A 97 -5.69 -19.88 -0.04
N ILE A 98 -6.62 -19.85 -1.00
CA ILE A 98 -8.05 -20.07 -0.77
C ILE A 98 -8.29 -21.45 -0.16
N ASP A 99 -7.70 -22.51 -0.69
CA ASP A 99 -7.85 -23.86 -0.16
C ASP A 99 -7.33 -23.95 1.27
N ALA A 100 -6.15 -23.41 1.54
CA ALA A 100 -5.54 -23.43 2.87
C ALA A 100 -6.36 -22.62 3.90
N PHE A 101 -6.76 -21.40 3.58
CA PHE A 101 -7.59 -20.59 4.48
C PHE A 101 -8.99 -21.16 4.65
N SER A 102 -9.56 -21.85 3.64
CA SER A 102 -10.84 -22.54 3.76
C SER A 102 -10.75 -23.71 4.74
N CYS A 103 -9.68 -24.50 4.69
CA CYS A 103 -9.42 -25.54 5.68
C CYS A 103 -9.25 -24.94 7.08
N LEU A 104 -8.50 -23.85 7.21
CA LEU A 104 -8.31 -23.16 8.47
C LEU A 104 -9.65 -22.63 9.05
N CYS A 105 -10.51 -22.00 8.22
CA CYS A 105 -11.84 -21.57 8.65
C CYS A 105 -12.71 -22.73 9.18
N ASN A 106 -12.58 -23.92 8.59
CA ASN A 106 -13.30 -25.11 9.06
C ASN A 106 -12.76 -25.62 10.42
N LEU A 107 -11.43 -25.51 10.63
CA LEU A 107 -10.79 -25.90 11.90
C LEU A 107 -11.04 -24.89 13.02
N THR A 108 -11.11 -23.60 12.69
CA THR A 108 -11.25 -22.50 13.65
C THR A 108 -12.45 -21.58 13.27
N PRO A 109 -13.69 -22.08 13.24
CA PRO A 109 -14.84 -21.36 12.66
C PRO A 109 -15.24 -20.09 13.41
N ASN A 110 -14.74 -19.90 14.63
CA ASN A 110 -15.04 -18.75 15.48
C ASN A 110 -13.85 -17.77 15.58
N GLU A 111 -12.79 -17.98 14.84
CA GLU A 111 -11.68 -17.04 14.74
C GLU A 111 -11.91 -16.08 13.56
N PRO A 112 -11.82 -14.75 13.76
CA PRO A 112 -12.09 -13.77 12.70
C PRO A 112 -11.00 -13.75 11.60
N SER A 113 -9.71 -13.82 11.99
CA SER A 113 -8.58 -13.65 11.08
C SER A 113 -8.55 -14.61 9.89
N PRO A 114 -8.85 -15.93 10.03
CA PRO A 114 -8.93 -16.84 8.90
C PRO A 114 -9.94 -16.40 7.83
N HIS A 115 -11.13 -15.94 8.27
CA HIS A 115 -12.18 -15.48 7.37
C HIS A 115 -11.76 -14.20 6.63
N ILE A 116 -11.08 -13.27 7.30
CA ILE A 116 -10.56 -12.05 6.68
C ILE A 116 -9.47 -12.39 5.64
N ARG A 117 -8.53 -13.30 5.96
CA ARG A 117 -7.49 -13.76 5.03
C ARG A 117 -8.07 -14.49 3.81
N LEU A 118 -9.09 -15.30 4.04
CA LEU A 118 -9.84 -15.93 2.94
C LEU A 118 -10.48 -14.89 2.03
N GLY A 119 -11.05 -13.82 2.62
CA GLY A 119 -11.55 -12.67 1.87
C GLY A 119 -10.49 -11.99 1.02
N HIS A 120 -9.28 -11.79 1.56
CA HIS A 120 -8.15 -11.23 0.81
C HIS A 120 -7.76 -12.12 -0.38
N ALA A 121 -7.68 -13.45 -0.18
CA ALA A 121 -7.33 -14.38 -1.25
C ALA A 121 -8.40 -14.42 -2.36
N TYR A 122 -9.69 -14.39 -2.00
CA TYR A 122 -10.78 -14.26 -2.97
C TYR A 122 -10.72 -12.93 -3.74
N GLN A 123 -10.46 -11.82 -3.05
CA GLN A 123 -10.38 -10.50 -3.67
C GLN A 123 -9.21 -10.42 -4.66
N ALA A 124 -8.04 -11.00 -4.34
CA ALA A 124 -6.90 -11.08 -5.24
C ALA A 124 -7.22 -11.87 -6.53
N LYS A 125 -8.13 -12.84 -6.45
CA LYS A 125 -8.68 -13.58 -7.60
C LYS A 125 -9.87 -12.89 -8.26
N GLN A 126 -10.24 -11.68 -7.85
CA GLN A 126 -11.44 -10.95 -8.31
C GLN A 126 -12.76 -11.72 -8.08
N ARG A 127 -12.77 -12.65 -7.14
CA ARG A 127 -13.95 -13.38 -6.67
C ARG A 127 -14.64 -12.60 -5.56
N CYS A 128 -15.17 -11.44 -5.92
CA CYS A 128 -15.61 -10.44 -4.93
C CYS A 128 -16.87 -10.87 -4.16
N VAL A 129 -17.75 -11.69 -4.73
CA VAL A 129 -18.93 -12.22 -4.03
C VAL A 129 -18.53 -13.10 -2.85
N GLU A 130 -17.57 -14.00 -3.06
CA GLU A 130 -17.04 -14.87 -2.02
C GLU A 130 -16.21 -14.04 -1.00
N ALA A 131 -15.45 -13.04 -1.47
CA ALA A 131 -14.73 -12.13 -0.59
C ALA A 131 -15.68 -11.39 0.37
N VAL A 132 -16.79 -10.84 -0.13
CA VAL A 132 -17.83 -10.18 0.69
C VAL A 132 -18.36 -11.14 1.75
N THR A 133 -18.64 -12.39 1.38
CA THR A 133 -19.14 -13.40 2.33
C THR A 133 -18.11 -13.68 3.43
N ALA A 134 -16.85 -13.84 3.07
CA ALA A 134 -15.76 -14.12 4.00
C ALA A 134 -15.52 -12.92 4.95
N TYR A 135 -15.44 -11.69 4.42
CA TYR A 135 -15.30 -10.48 5.24
C TYR A 135 -16.47 -10.28 6.21
N LYS A 136 -17.72 -10.42 5.73
CA LYS A 136 -18.92 -10.32 6.59
C LYS A 136 -18.86 -11.35 7.72
N ARG A 137 -18.38 -12.58 7.47
CA ARG A 137 -18.20 -13.57 8.52
C ARG A 137 -17.13 -13.17 9.52
N GLY A 138 -15.95 -12.73 9.08
CA GLY A 138 -14.86 -12.25 9.95
C GLY A 138 -15.31 -11.08 10.82
N LEU A 139 -15.96 -10.07 10.21
CA LEU A 139 -16.49 -8.88 10.91
C LEU A 139 -17.63 -9.21 11.87
N SER A 140 -18.41 -10.26 11.61
CA SER A 140 -19.42 -10.71 12.58
C SER A 140 -18.80 -11.29 13.85
N LEU A 141 -17.54 -11.73 13.81
CA LEU A 141 -16.78 -12.26 14.93
C LEU A 141 -15.93 -11.19 15.63
N SER A 142 -15.39 -10.24 14.88
CA SER A 142 -14.63 -9.09 15.38
C SER A 142 -14.98 -7.85 14.55
N PRO A 143 -15.96 -7.06 15.01
CA PRO A 143 -16.39 -5.84 14.31
C PRO A 143 -15.34 -4.73 14.24
N ASP A 144 -14.32 -4.79 15.09
CA ASP A 144 -13.21 -3.85 15.21
C ASP A 144 -11.90 -4.34 14.57
N HIS A 145 -11.99 -5.39 13.73
CA HIS A 145 -10.80 -5.91 13.05
C HIS A 145 -10.23 -4.86 12.08
N PRO A 146 -8.94 -4.50 12.22
CA PRO A 146 -8.32 -3.45 11.40
C PRO A 146 -8.49 -3.69 9.90
N ASP A 147 -8.76 -2.63 9.15
CA ASP A 147 -8.90 -2.59 7.69
C ASP A 147 -9.96 -3.54 7.06
N ALA A 148 -10.64 -4.34 7.88
CA ALA A 148 -11.56 -5.34 7.34
C ALA A 148 -12.81 -4.71 6.71
N TRP A 149 -13.31 -3.62 7.27
CA TRP A 149 -14.43 -2.86 6.71
C TRP A 149 -14.06 -2.19 5.40
N SER A 150 -12.86 -1.60 5.30
CA SER A 150 -12.38 -0.98 4.07
C SER A 150 -12.17 -2.03 2.96
N ASN A 151 -11.70 -3.23 3.28
CA ASN A 151 -11.61 -4.33 2.33
C ASN A 151 -12.99 -4.86 1.90
N LEU A 152 -13.94 -4.95 2.84
CA LEU A 152 -15.35 -5.27 2.52
C LEU A 152 -15.95 -4.21 1.58
N SER A 153 -15.78 -2.91 1.89
CA SER A 153 -16.24 -1.82 1.04
C SER A 153 -15.72 -1.94 -0.39
N ARG A 154 -14.42 -2.20 -0.56
CA ARG A 154 -13.80 -2.39 -1.88
C ARG A 154 -14.42 -3.56 -2.65
N ALA A 155 -14.64 -4.70 -2.00
CA ALA A 155 -15.26 -5.86 -2.62
C ALA A 155 -16.73 -5.57 -3.02
N LEU A 156 -17.47 -4.82 -2.19
CA LEU A 156 -18.83 -4.40 -2.47
C LEU A 156 -18.90 -3.40 -3.63
N LEU A 157 -17.97 -2.44 -3.74
CA LEU A 157 -17.86 -1.54 -4.89
C LEU A 157 -17.64 -2.31 -6.18
N TRP A 158 -16.80 -3.35 -6.15
CA TRP A 158 -16.58 -4.20 -7.33
C TRP A 158 -17.87 -4.88 -7.79
N GLU A 159 -18.72 -5.29 -6.85
CA GLU A 159 -20.02 -5.92 -7.10
C GLU A 159 -21.16 -4.91 -7.38
N GLY A 160 -20.90 -3.61 -7.34
CA GLY A 160 -21.92 -2.58 -7.55
C GLY A 160 -22.92 -2.46 -6.40
N CYS A 161 -22.55 -2.92 -5.22
CA CYS A 161 -23.36 -2.82 -4.01
C CYS A 161 -23.05 -1.48 -3.28
N TRP A 162 -23.40 -0.36 -3.94
CA TRP A 162 -22.93 0.98 -3.56
C TRP A 162 -23.36 1.41 -2.15
N VAL A 163 -24.59 1.10 -1.74
CA VAL A 163 -25.12 1.45 -0.39
C VAL A 163 -24.34 0.70 0.69
N GLU A 164 -24.22 -0.64 0.55
CA GLU A 164 -23.48 -1.44 1.52
C GLU A 164 -21.99 -1.08 1.54
N ALA A 165 -21.43 -0.67 0.40
CA ALA A 165 -20.05 -0.21 0.32
C ALA A 165 -19.84 1.11 1.06
N LEU A 166 -20.80 2.05 0.97
CA LEU A 166 -20.79 3.29 1.73
C LEU A 166 -20.86 3.00 3.23
N ASP A 167 -21.80 2.16 3.65
CA ASP A 167 -21.95 1.77 5.06
C ASP A 167 -20.67 1.13 5.60
N ALA A 168 -20.03 0.26 4.83
CA ALA A 168 -18.77 -0.37 5.24
C ALA A 168 -17.62 0.65 5.34
N ALA A 169 -17.53 1.60 4.41
CA ALA A 169 -16.53 2.67 4.49
C ALA A 169 -16.76 3.58 5.71
N ASP A 170 -18.02 3.88 6.03
CA ASP A 170 -18.37 4.68 7.20
C ASP A 170 -18.04 3.95 8.51
N HIS A 171 -18.25 2.64 8.61
CA HIS A 171 -17.81 1.84 9.76
C HIS A 171 -16.30 1.88 9.97
N GLU A 172 -15.50 1.81 8.90
CA GLU A 172 -14.04 1.98 9.02
C GLU A 172 -13.67 3.37 9.53
N LEU A 173 -14.35 4.40 9.05
CA LEU A 173 -14.12 5.79 9.47
C LEU A 173 -14.57 6.07 10.91
N ASP A 174 -15.55 5.33 11.41
CA ASP A 174 -15.95 5.39 12.83
C ASP A 174 -14.88 4.78 13.74
N LEU A 175 -14.20 3.71 13.28
CA LEU A 175 -13.09 3.08 13.99
C LEU A 175 -11.79 3.89 13.85
N GLN A 176 -11.49 4.36 12.65
CA GLN A 176 -10.29 5.09 12.30
C GLN A 176 -10.63 6.35 11.49
N PRO A 177 -11.01 7.44 12.16
CA PRO A 177 -11.29 8.71 11.50
C PRO A 177 -10.06 9.18 10.71
N GLY A 178 -10.23 9.47 9.45
CA GLY A 178 -9.13 9.86 8.56
C GLY A 178 -8.44 8.69 7.82
N HIS A 179 -8.92 7.45 7.97
CA HIS A 179 -8.40 6.30 7.21
C HIS A 179 -8.50 6.56 5.70
N THR A 180 -7.37 6.84 5.07
CA THR A 180 -7.25 7.33 3.68
C THR A 180 -7.92 6.40 2.67
N GLY A 181 -7.74 5.08 2.83
CA GLY A 181 -8.38 4.08 1.97
C GLY A 181 -9.91 4.12 2.06
N ALA A 182 -10.47 4.25 3.27
CA ALA A 182 -11.91 4.32 3.49
C ALA A 182 -12.51 5.62 2.94
N LEU A 183 -11.82 6.76 3.09
CA LEU A 183 -12.22 8.04 2.49
C LEU A 183 -12.32 7.94 0.96
N ALA A 184 -11.32 7.31 0.34
CA ALA A 184 -11.31 7.09 -1.10
C ALA A 184 -12.47 6.18 -1.55
N LEU A 185 -12.72 5.06 -0.85
CA LEU A 185 -13.82 4.15 -1.15
C LEU A 185 -15.19 4.82 -0.94
N LYS A 186 -15.33 5.60 0.15
CA LYS A 186 -16.51 6.43 0.40
C LYS A 186 -16.76 7.39 -0.75
N SER A 187 -15.73 8.06 -1.27
CA SER A 187 -15.88 8.99 -2.40
C SER A 187 -16.45 8.30 -3.65
N VAL A 188 -16.05 7.05 -3.91
CA VAL A 188 -16.59 6.25 -5.01
C VAL A 188 -18.06 5.90 -4.78
N ALA A 189 -18.40 5.40 -3.58
CA ALA A 189 -19.77 5.03 -3.25
C ALA A 189 -20.74 6.23 -3.33
N LEU A 190 -20.33 7.39 -2.79
CA LEU A 190 -21.13 8.62 -2.85
C LEU A 190 -21.39 9.08 -4.29
N MET A 191 -20.40 8.94 -5.16
CA MET A 191 -20.52 9.30 -6.56
C MET A 191 -21.49 8.35 -7.29
N GLU A 192 -21.36 7.04 -7.08
CA GLU A 192 -22.24 6.04 -7.71
C GLU A 192 -23.68 6.12 -7.22
N LEU A 193 -23.90 6.61 -6.00
CA LEU A 193 -25.21 6.89 -5.43
C LEU A 193 -25.76 8.28 -5.82
N GLU A 194 -25.02 9.05 -6.63
CA GLU A 194 -25.37 10.42 -7.03
C GLU A 194 -25.60 11.38 -5.85
N LEU A 195 -24.97 11.11 -4.70
CA LEU A 195 -25.02 11.96 -3.49
C LEU A 195 -24.06 13.15 -3.62
N SER A 196 -24.37 14.04 -4.57
CA SER A 196 -23.48 15.10 -5.06
C SER A 196 -23.05 16.09 -3.99
N GLU A 197 -23.91 16.43 -3.02
CA GLU A 197 -23.58 17.35 -1.92
C GLU A 197 -22.53 16.73 -0.99
N ALA A 198 -22.77 15.51 -0.52
CA ALA A 198 -21.84 14.78 0.34
C ALA A 198 -20.51 14.48 -0.38
N TRP A 199 -20.58 14.15 -1.67
CA TRP A 199 -19.39 13.97 -2.50
C TRP A 199 -18.58 15.26 -2.62
N THR A 200 -19.25 16.41 -2.90
CA THR A 200 -18.58 17.71 -3.04
C THR A 200 -17.99 18.18 -1.71
N GLU A 201 -18.63 17.89 -0.60
CA GLU A 201 -18.07 18.18 0.73
C GLU A 201 -16.78 17.35 0.96
N LEU A 202 -16.84 16.05 0.69
CA LEU A 202 -15.70 15.14 0.88
C LEU A 202 -14.58 15.40 -0.15
N VAL A 203 -14.92 15.51 -1.45
CA VAL A 203 -13.97 15.65 -2.56
C VAL A 203 -14.04 17.06 -3.15
N ASN A 204 -13.74 18.04 -2.34
CA ASN A 204 -13.69 19.45 -2.74
C ASN A 204 -12.42 19.73 -3.55
N LEU A 205 -12.45 19.36 -4.84
CA LEU A 205 -11.29 19.49 -5.73
C LEU A 205 -10.80 20.95 -5.87
N ASP A 206 -11.72 21.92 -5.82
CA ASP A 206 -11.38 23.33 -5.96
C ASP A 206 -10.87 23.95 -4.63
N GLY A 207 -11.31 23.41 -3.49
CA GLY A 207 -10.94 23.93 -2.16
C GLY A 207 -9.77 23.21 -1.49
N LEU A 208 -9.56 21.93 -1.80
CA LEU A 208 -8.54 21.11 -1.12
C LEU A 208 -7.29 20.84 -1.96
N ILE A 209 -7.30 21.13 -3.26
CA ILE A 209 -6.08 21.12 -4.08
C ILE A 209 -5.52 22.52 -4.13
N GLN A 210 -4.25 22.69 -3.85
CA GLN A 210 -3.61 24.01 -3.91
C GLN A 210 -2.23 23.95 -4.57
N GLY A 211 -2.03 24.83 -5.54
CA GLY A 211 -0.73 25.06 -6.16
C GLY A 211 0.04 26.18 -5.44
N PHE A 212 1.34 25.98 -5.28
CA PHE A 212 2.28 26.94 -4.72
C PHE A 212 3.44 27.16 -5.69
N ASP A 213 3.89 28.41 -5.81
CA ASP A 213 5.16 28.72 -6.42
C ASP A 213 6.22 28.64 -5.32
N LEU A 214 7.14 27.67 -5.43
CA LEU A 214 8.10 27.39 -4.39
C LEU A 214 9.12 28.52 -4.27
N SER A 215 9.36 29.01 -3.06
CA SER A 215 10.50 29.91 -2.79
C SER A 215 11.81 29.15 -2.97
N ILE A 216 12.71 29.70 -3.77
CA ILE A 216 14.01 29.06 -4.04
C ILE A 216 14.83 29.05 -2.75
N PRO A 217 15.30 27.87 -2.29
CA PRO A 217 16.12 27.79 -1.09
C PRO A 217 17.42 28.58 -1.22
N ASN A 218 17.96 29.05 -0.10
CA ASN A 218 19.24 29.73 -0.07
C ASN A 218 20.37 28.82 -0.56
N GLY A 219 21.34 29.38 -1.30
CA GLY A 219 22.50 28.63 -1.82
C GLY A 219 22.37 28.23 -3.28
N TYR A 220 21.26 28.59 -3.94
CA TYR A 220 21.04 28.39 -5.38
C TYR A 220 20.89 29.75 -6.08
N ALA A 221 21.50 29.87 -7.28
CA ALA A 221 21.45 31.09 -8.07
C ALA A 221 20.06 31.38 -8.67
N GLY A 222 19.18 30.35 -8.70
CA GLY A 222 17.83 30.46 -9.21
C GLY A 222 17.13 29.11 -9.38
N LEU A 223 15.89 29.16 -9.85
CA LEU A 223 15.03 28.00 -10.03
C LEU A 223 15.68 26.92 -10.92
N SER A 224 16.29 27.36 -12.04
CA SER A 224 16.92 26.42 -12.99
C SER A 224 18.07 25.63 -12.36
N GLU A 225 18.89 26.25 -11.50
CA GLU A 225 19.97 25.54 -10.80
C GLU A 225 19.40 24.55 -9.78
N PHE A 226 18.41 24.98 -8.98
CA PHE A 226 17.78 24.13 -7.99
C PHE A 226 17.12 22.91 -8.64
N ASN A 227 16.28 23.13 -9.63
CA ASN A 227 15.62 22.08 -10.39
C ASN A 227 16.61 21.15 -11.11
N GLY A 228 17.68 21.70 -11.69
CA GLY A 228 18.73 20.92 -12.32
C GLY A 228 19.44 19.97 -11.35
N LYS A 229 19.73 20.43 -10.13
CA LYS A 229 20.33 19.58 -9.07
C LYS A 229 19.36 18.50 -8.59
N LEU A 230 18.08 18.82 -8.42
CA LEU A 230 17.04 17.85 -8.06
C LEU A 230 16.87 16.78 -9.16
N SER A 231 16.78 17.22 -10.42
CA SER A 231 16.67 16.30 -11.56
C SER A 231 17.88 15.38 -11.68
N ALA A 232 19.10 15.92 -11.51
CA ALA A 232 20.33 15.13 -11.51
C ALA A 232 20.39 14.13 -10.35
N TYR A 233 19.92 14.55 -9.16
CA TYR A 233 19.81 13.67 -7.99
C TYR A 233 18.88 12.48 -8.26
N CYS A 234 17.66 12.74 -8.75
CA CYS A 234 16.70 11.68 -9.05
C CYS A 234 17.17 10.73 -10.16
N THR A 235 17.74 11.29 -11.26
CA THR A 235 18.18 10.46 -12.40
C THR A 235 19.45 9.66 -12.10
N GLY A 236 20.29 10.11 -11.18
CA GLY A 236 21.50 9.43 -10.73
C GLY A 236 21.29 8.55 -9.48
N HIS A 237 20.07 8.49 -8.94
CA HIS A 237 19.82 7.82 -7.67
C HIS A 237 20.01 6.30 -7.76
N PRO A 238 20.73 5.65 -6.81
CA PRO A 238 21.04 4.22 -6.89
C PRO A 238 19.81 3.31 -6.80
N SER A 239 18.70 3.78 -6.22
CA SER A 239 17.44 3.04 -6.12
C SER A 239 16.50 3.23 -7.32
N LEU A 240 16.92 3.95 -8.37
CA LEU A 240 16.06 4.21 -9.52
C LEU A 240 15.73 2.92 -10.28
N VAL A 241 14.45 2.57 -10.37
CA VAL A 241 13.95 1.36 -11.06
C VAL A 241 12.99 1.75 -12.16
N PHE A 242 13.16 1.17 -13.36
CA PHE A 242 12.24 1.32 -14.48
C PHE A 242 11.06 0.35 -14.35
N ASN A 243 9.84 0.86 -14.56
CA ASN A 243 8.58 0.11 -14.40
C ASN A 243 8.54 -0.71 -13.10
N PRO A 244 8.63 -0.06 -11.93
CA PRO A 244 8.67 -0.78 -10.66
C PRO A 244 7.41 -1.64 -10.48
N GLU A 245 7.60 -2.88 -10.05
CA GLU A 245 6.50 -3.83 -9.81
C GLU A 245 5.54 -3.29 -8.72
N ASN A 246 4.26 -3.58 -8.89
CA ASN A 246 3.20 -3.14 -7.96
C ASN A 246 3.10 -1.61 -7.78
N ASN A 247 3.53 -0.84 -8.76
CA ASN A 247 3.50 0.61 -8.78
C ASN A 247 2.59 1.11 -9.89
N THR A 248 2.15 2.36 -9.78
CA THR A 248 1.28 3.01 -10.77
C THR A 248 2.03 3.66 -11.92
N THR A 249 3.35 3.71 -11.84
CA THR A 249 4.23 4.30 -12.85
C THR A 249 4.43 3.34 -14.02
N GLU A 250 3.96 3.74 -15.19
CA GLU A 250 4.06 2.98 -16.44
C GLU A 250 4.94 3.72 -17.46
N LEU A 251 5.83 3.00 -18.14
CA LEU A 251 6.83 3.54 -19.06
C LEU A 251 7.67 4.68 -18.43
N GLY A 252 8.01 4.50 -17.17
CA GLY A 252 8.76 5.45 -16.36
C GLY A 252 9.60 4.78 -15.29
N SER A 253 10.39 5.59 -14.60
CA SER A 253 11.23 5.14 -13.49
C SER A 253 10.87 5.86 -12.20
N GLN A 254 11.10 5.19 -11.07
CA GLN A 254 10.86 5.75 -9.75
C GLN A 254 12.01 5.39 -8.81
N THR A 255 12.38 6.32 -7.92
CA THR A 255 13.31 6.06 -6.81
C THR A 255 12.57 5.47 -5.62
N ALA A 256 13.29 4.86 -4.69
CA ALA A 256 12.80 4.64 -3.33
C ALA A 256 12.66 5.97 -2.57
N ASN A 257 12.24 5.89 -1.30
CA ASN A 257 12.15 7.05 -0.42
C ASN A 257 13.54 7.66 -0.20
N MET A 258 13.66 8.97 -0.49
CA MET A 258 14.90 9.75 -0.41
C MET A 258 14.97 10.64 0.85
N ALA A 259 13.99 10.55 1.76
CA ALA A 259 13.86 11.50 2.89
C ALA A 259 15.07 11.50 3.83
N ASN A 260 15.76 10.37 3.96
CA ASN A 260 16.86 10.17 4.90
C ASN A 260 18.20 9.87 4.22
N ASP A 261 18.32 10.08 2.91
CA ASP A 261 19.55 9.76 2.17
C ASP A 261 20.70 10.71 2.52
N ASP A 262 20.37 11.99 2.68
CA ASP A 262 21.33 13.04 2.96
C ASP A 262 20.81 14.03 4.01
N GLU A 263 21.70 14.56 4.85
CA GLU A 263 21.35 15.64 5.81
C GLU A 263 21.33 17.03 5.16
N THR A 264 22.02 17.21 4.05
CA THR A 264 22.15 18.48 3.32
C THR A 264 22.07 18.23 1.82
N GLY A 265 21.60 19.21 1.06
CA GLY A 265 21.51 19.12 -0.38
C GLY A 265 20.12 19.40 -0.93
N PRO A 266 19.87 19.12 -2.22
CA PRO A 266 18.65 19.59 -2.86
C PRO A 266 17.36 18.95 -2.32
N VAL A 267 17.38 17.69 -1.86
CA VAL A 267 16.19 17.02 -1.32
C VAL A 267 15.84 17.56 0.07
N PRO A 268 16.75 17.63 1.07
CA PRO A 268 16.47 18.30 2.34
C PRO A 268 16.06 19.77 2.19
N ASP A 269 16.64 20.50 1.21
CA ASP A 269 16.25 21.89 0.92
C ASP A 269 14.82 21.96 0.40
N LEU A 270 14.42 21.04 -0.49
CA LEU A 270 13.05 20.91 -0.98
C LEU A 270 12.09 20.58 0.16
N MET A 271 12.41 19.65 1.04
CA MET A 271 11.57 19.28 2.19
C MET A 271 11.31 20.47 3.11
N ARG A 272 12.32 21.34 3.35
CA ARG A 272 12.13 22.58 4.12
C ARG A 272 11.15 23.54 3.43
N ALA A 273 11.30 23.74 2.13
CA ALA A 273 10.42 24.61 1.35
C ALA A 273 8.98 24.03 1.25
N ILE A 274 8.85 22.70 1.17
CA ILE A 274 7.54 22.02 1.25
C ILE A 274 6.87 22.31 2.60
N ASN A 275 7.58 22.24 3.73
CA ASN A 275 7.04 22.51 5.06
C ASN A 275 6.48 23.94 5.16
N GLU A 276 7.10 24.95 4.51
CA GLU A 276 6.56 26.32 4.44
C GLU A 276 5.23 26.34 3.67
N CYS A 277 5.16 25.63 2.55
CA CYS A 277 3.93 25.52 1.76
C CYS A 277 2.83 24.76 2.53
N VAL A 278 3.18 23.71 3.27
CA VAL A 278 2.25 22.96 4.12
C VAL A 278 1.70 23.85 5.24
N SER A 279 2.54 24.67 5.86
CA SER A 279 2.10 25.62 6.88
C SER A 279 1.06 26.59 6.30
N ALA A 280 1.30 27.17 5.13
CA ALA A 280 0.37 28.05 4.44
C ALA A 280 -0.92 27.33 4.01
N TYR A 281 -0.81 26.04 3.56
CA TYR A 281 -1.96 25.20 3.23
C TYR A 281 -2.87 24.99 4.44
N VAL A 282 -2.26 24.70 5.58
CA VAL A 282 -2.94 24.44 6.85
C VAL A 282 -3.61 25.71 7.41
N GLU A 283 -2.92 26.86 7.35
CA GLU A 283 -3.47 28.16 7.77
C GLU A 283 -4.72 28.56 6.95
N ALA A 284 -4.69 28.29 5.65
CA ALA A 284 -5.82 28.60 4.76
C ALA A 284 -7.03 27.67 4.98
N ARG A 285 -6.87 26.57 5.71
CA ARG A 285 -7.90 25.54 5.96
C ARG A 285 -8.01 25.23 7.44
N PRO A 286 -8.82 26.01 8.19
CA PRO A 286 -9.00 25.76 9.62
C PRO A 286 -9.57 24.36 9.87
N LEU A 287 -9.32 23.83 11.07
CA LEU A 287 -9.90 22.57 11.51
C LEU A 287 -11.43 22.62 11.36
N SER A 288 -11.98 21.57 10.78
CA SER A 288 -13.41 21.36 10.65
C SER A 288 -13.78 20.05 11.34
N PRO A 289 -14.46 20.08 12.50
CA PRO A 289 -14.78 18.86 13.25
C PRO A 289 -15.62 17.84 12.47
N THR A 290 -16.38 18.33 11.48
CA THR A 290 -17.29 17.49 10.67
C THR A 290 -16.63 16.96 9.40
N HIS A 291 -15.53 17.58 8.94
CA HIS A 291 -14.86 17.13 7.72
C HIS A 291 -13.81 16.06 8.06
N PRO A 292 -13.93 14.83 7.56
CA PRO A 292 -13.11 13.70 8.00
C PRO A 292 -11.60 13.89 7.76
N PHE A 293 -11.20 14.62 6.74
CA PHE A 293 -9.79 14.96 6.48
C PHE A 293 -9.32 16.15 7.34
N LEU A 294 -10.08 17.25 7.40
CA LEU A 294 -9.65 18.46 8.11
C LEU A 294 -9.66 18.29 9.62
N SER A 295 -10.51 17.39 10.17
CA SER A 295 -10.54 17.08 11.60
C SER A 295 -9.34 16.25 12.04
N GLN A 296 -8.69 15.53 11.14
CA GLN A 296 -7.62 14.59 11.41
C GLN A 296 -6.22 15.11 11.03
N ARG A 297 -6.04 16.44 11.11
CA ARG A 297 -4.72 17.04 10.86
C ARG A 297 -3.72 16.58 11.92
N PRO A 298 -2.59 15.94 11.52
CA PRO A 298 -1.55 15.55 12.45
C PRO A 298 -0.82 16.80 13.00
N GLU A 299 -0.31 16.71 14.21
CA GLU A 299 0.56 17.74 14.79
C GLU A 299 1.97 17.69 14.22
N ASN A 300 2.44 16.47 13.90
CA ASN A 300 3.75 16.21 13.33
C ASN A 300 3.62 15.19 12.20
N TRP A 301 4.59 15.24 11.27
CA TRP A 301 4.68 14.30 10.15
C TRP A 301 6.13 13.99 9.78
N SER A 302 6.31 12.83 9.20
CA SER A 302 7.52 12.44 8.47
C SER A 302 7.26 12.48 6.96
N PHE A 303 8.35 12.55 6.18
CA PHE A 303 8.25 12.49 4.74
C PHE A 303 8.48 11.08 4.21
N ASP A 304 7.64 10.67 3.26
CA ASP A 304 7.99 9.71 2.23
C ASP A 304 8.12 10.49 0.91
N ILE A 305 9.29 10.55 0.29
CA ILE A 305 9.58 11.43 -0.86
C ILE A 305 10.38 10.67 -1.92
N TRP A 306 9.94 10.72 -3.17
CA TRP A 306 10.56 9.99 -4.27
C TRP A 306 10.53 10.75 -5.58
N GLY A 307 11.51 10.47 -6.45
CA GLY A 307 11.58 10.98 -7.81
C GLY A 307 10.81 10.10 -8.79
N THR A 308 10.04 10.71 -9.68
CA THR A 308 9.34 10.04 -10.79
C THR A 308 9.82 10.61 -12.11
N ILE A 309 10.39 9.75 -12.97
CA ILE A 309 10.93 10.10 -14.29
C ILE A 309 10.10 9.38 -15.35
N LEU A 310 9.33 10.14 -16.13
CA LEU A 310 8.47 9.61 -17.20
C LEU A 310 9.09 9.91 -18.56
N GLY A 311 9.22 8.89 -19.40
CA GLY A 311 9.59 8.99 -20.80
C GLY A 311 8.39 9.18 -21.73
N SER A 312 8.60 9.03 -23.04
CA SER A 312 7.53 9.07 -24.04
C SER A 312 6.50 7.96 -23.80
N GLY A 313 5.22 8.32 -23.78
CA GLY A 313 4.11 7.43 -23.40
C GLY A 313 3.98 7.21 -21.89
N GLY A 314 4.95 7.68 -21.10
CA GLY A 314 4.98 7.51 -19.65
C GLY A 314 3.82 8.20 -18.95
N HIS A 315 3.27 7.52 -17.95
CA HIS A 315 2.16 8.02 -17.15
C HIS A 315 2.09 7.33 -15.78
N GLN A 316 1.20 7.78 -14.94
CA GLN A 316 0.80 7.08 -13.73
C GLN A 316 -0.69 6.79 -13.82
N SER A 317 -1.07 5.53 -13.61
CA SER A 317 -2.48 5.11 -13.54
C SER A 317 -3.17 5.72 -12.32
N SER A 318 -4.51 5.76 -12.31
CA SER A 318 -5.27 6.38 -11.22
C SER A 318 -5.04 5.65 -9.89
N HIS A 319 -4.66 6.39 -8.86
CA HIS A 319 -4.31 5.86 -7.54
C HIS A 319 -4.54 6.87 -6.42
N ILE A 320 -4.36 6.41 -5.21
CA ILE A 320 -4.32 7.19 -3.95
C ILE A 320 -3.06 6.83 -3.18
N HIS A 321 -2.70 7.64 -2.21
CA HIS A 321 -1.62 7.35 -1.27
C HIS A 321 -2.21 6.97 0.09
N ARG A 322 -2.11 5.68 0.45
CA ARG A 322 -2.87 5.11 1.57
C ARG A 322 -2.39 5.54 2.94
N ASP A 323 -1.08 5.75 3.09
CA ASP A 323 -0.44 5.98 4.38
C ASP A 323 -0.30 7.47 4.70
N GLY A 324 -0.41 8.33 3.67
CA GLY A 324 -0.30 9.78 3.81
C GLY A 324 -1.57 10.44 4.33
N TRP A 325 -1.39 11.53 5.08
CA TRP A 325 -2.46 12.50 5.36
C TRP A 325 -2.59 13.50 4.20
N LEU A 326 -1.47 14.11 3.79
CA LEU A 326 -1.37 15.06 2.69
C LEU A 326 -0.29 14.60 1.72
N SER A 327 -0.59 14.64 0.44
CA SER A 327 0.34 14.32 -0.64
C SER A 327 0.68 15.56 -1.45
N GLY A 328 1.79 15.50 -2.17
CA GLY A 328 2.14 16.56 -3.08
C GLY A 328 3.08 16.12 -4.18
N VAL A 329 3.20 17.00 -5.17
CA VAL A 329 4.10 16.82 -6.32
C VAL A 329 4.75 18.14 -6.70
N TYR A 330 6.07 18.11 -6.85
CA TYR A 330 6.90 19.22 -7.31
C TYR A 330 7.50 18.88 -8.69
N TYR A 331 7.53 19.85 -9.61
CA TYR A 331 7.99 19.63 -10.97
C TYR A 331 9.36 20.26 -11.18
N THR A 332 10.36 19.44 -11.53
CA THR A 332 11.73 19.90 -11.76
C THR A 332 12.08 20.05 -13.23
N GLN A 333 11.49 19.25 -14.11
CA GLN A 333 11.70 19.28 -15.56
C GLN A 333 10.44 18.86 -16.30
N LEU A 334 10.07 19.62 -17.32
CA LEU A 334 8.89 19.38 -18.12
C LEU A 334 9.21 19.46 -19.62
N PRO A 335 8.71 18.52 -20.44
CA PRO A 335 8.74 18.62 -21.90
C PRO A 335 7.92 19.80 -22.43
N ASP A 336 8.32 20.38 -23.55
CA ASP A 336 7.60 21.47 -24.20
C ASP A 336 6.13 21.14 -24.49
N ILE A 337 5.82 19.90 -24.88
CA ILE A 337 4.44 19.43 -25.14
C ILE A 337 3.55 19.52 -23.88
N VAL A 338 4.12 19.33 -22.70
CA VAL A 338 3.39 19.44 -21.42
C VAL A 338 3.12 20.91 -21.07
N MET A 339 4.05 21.78 -21.42
CA MET A 339 3.92 23.24 -21.23
C MET A 339 3.01 23.88 -22.29
N ALA A 340 2.97 23.31 -23.48
CA ALA A 340 2.08 23.76 -24.55
C ALA A 340 0.64 23.29 -24.28
N ASN A 341 -0.29 24.19 -24.01
CA ASN A 341 -1.71 23.84 -23.85
C ASN A 341 -2.33 23.47 -25.21
N THR A 342 -2.13 22.22 -25.62
CA THR A 342 -2.63 21.66 -26.91
C THR A 342 -4.09 21.19 -26.82
N GLY A 343 -4.72 21.27 -25.63
CA GLY A 343 -6.13 20.88 -25.43
C GLY A 343 -6.33 19.41 -25.07
N ASP A 344 -5.31 18.55 -25.26
CA ASP A 344 -5.34 17.13 -24.87
C ASP A 344 -4.81 16.88 -23.44
N HIS A 345 -4.28 17.93 -22.81
CA HIS A 345 -3.70 17.91 -21.47
C HIS A 345 -2.56 16.88 -21.29
N ALA A 346 -1.77 16.64 -22.33
CA ALA A 346 -0.67 15.69 -22.33
C ALA A 346 0.32 15.94 -21.17
N GLY A 347 0.59 14.94 -20.34
CA GLY A 347 1.49 15.02 -19.19
C GLY A 347 0.97 15.81 -17.98
N TRP A 348 -0.30 16.26 -18.00
CA TRP A 348 -0.92 16.99 -16.90
C TRP A 348 -1.37 16.04 -15.78
N ILE A 349 -1.60 16.57 -14.59
CA ILE A 349 -2.17 15.83 -13.47
C ILE A 349 -3.69 15.99 -13.45
N GLU A 350 -4.41 14.87 -13.42
CA GLU A 350 -5.86 14.80 -13.31
C GLU A 350 -6.25 14.24 -11.95
N PHE A 351 -7.21 14.91 -11.29
CA PHE A 351 -7.81 14.47 -10.02
C PHE A 351 -9.27 14.09 -10.20
N GLY A 352 -9.78 13.25 -9.30
CA GLY A 352 -11.19 12.84 -9.22
C GLY A 352 -11.53 11.58 -10.01
N ARG A 353 -10.71 11.16 -10.95
CA ARG A 353 -10.94 9.91 -11.69
C ARG A 353 -10.52 8.73 -10.83
N GLN A 354 -11.49 7.99 -10.31
CA GLN A 354 -11.24 6.78 -9.54
C GLN A 354 -10.66 5.63 -10.37
N SER A 355 -10.18 4.61 -9.66
CA SER A 355 -9.86 3.31 -10.25
C SER A 355 -11.07 2.68 -10.92
N TYR A 356 -10.83 1.81 -11.89
CA TYR A 356 -11.89 1.12 -12.60
C TYR A 356 -12.68 0.19 -11.70
N TYR A 357 -14.00 0.35 -11.70
CA TYR A 357 -14.96 -0.58 -11.11
C TYR A 357 -15.89 -1.08 -12.22
N PRO A 358 -16.00 -2.41 -12.45
CA PRO A 358 -16.68 -2.96 -13.64
C PRO A 358 -18.15 -2.57 -13.76
N LYS A 359 -18.81 -2.29 -12.64
CA LYS A 359 -20.24 -1.96 -12.58
C LYS A 359 -20.52 -0.46 -12.43
N SER A 360 -19.48 0.37 -12.41
CA SER A 360 -19.61 1.83 -12.38
C SER A 360 -20.29 2.34 -13.65
N GLN A 361 -21.28 3.22 -13.48
CA GLN A 361 -22.03 3.86 -14.55
C GLN A 361 -21.90 5.39 -14.53
N THR A 362 -21.35 5.94 -13.47
CA THR A 362 -21.19 7.38 -13.31
C THR A 362 -19.90 7.89 -13.95
N GLN A 363 -19.94 9.13 -14.42
CA GLN A 363 -18.74 9.83 -14.88
C GLN A 363 -18.22 10.69 -13.72
N PRO A 364 -16.97 10.46 -13.27
CA PRO A 364 -16.41 11.24 -12.18
C PRO A 364 -16.24 12.71 -12.58
N ALA A 365 -16.54 13.61 -11.66
CA ALA A 365 -16.11 14.99 -11.79
C ALA A 365 -14.59 15.05 -11.66
N THR A 366 -13.93 15.59 -12.66
CA THR A 366 -12.46 15.69 -12.68
C THR A 366 -11.98 17.12 -12.75
N ARG A 367 -10.77 17.35 -12.26
CA ARG A 367 -10.00 18.58 -12.44
C ARG A 367 -8.63 18.23 -12.98
N VAL A 368 -8.21 18.97 -13.98
CA VAL A 368 -6.91 18.82 -14.62
C VAL A 368 -6.08 20.07 -14.35
N PHE A 369 -4.86 19.88 -13.87
CA PHE A 369 -3.94 20.98 -13.60
C PHE A 369 -2.70 20.86 -14.47
N GLN A 370 -2.33 21.98 -15.11
CA GLN A 370 -1.10 22.07 -15.87
C GLN A 370 0.09 22.08 -14.91
N PRO A 371 1.04 21.17 -15.05
CA PRO A 371 2.30 21.26 -14.33
C PRO A 371 3.13 22.44 -14.86
N VAL A 372 3.88 23.08 -13.97
CA VAL A 372 4.83 24.13 -14.27
C VAL A 372 6.10 23.86 -13.49
N GLU A 373 7.27 24.03 -14.10
CA GLU A 373 8.53 23.87 -13.39
C GLU A 373 8.62 24.84 -12.19
N GLY A 374 9.00 24.31 -11.03
CA GLY A 374 9.02 25.07 -9.78
C GLY A 374 7.69 25.15 -9.05
N LYS A 375 6.62 24.61 -9.62
CA LYS A 375 5.32 24.56 -8.97
C LYS A 375 5.15 23.30 -8.13
N LEU A 376 4.62 23.48 -6.95
CA LEU A 376 4.21 22.44 -6.01
C LEU A 376 2.68 22.37 -5.97
N PHE A 377 2.09 21.18 -6.07
CA PHE A 377 0.68 20.94 -5.73
C PHE A 377 0.59 20.15 -4.43
N LEU A 378 -0.32 20.57 -3.53
CA LEU A 378 -0.70 19.85 -2.32
C LEU A 378 -2.17 19.44 -2.43
N PHE A 379 -2.46 18.21 -1.99
CA PHE A 379 -3.81 17.64 -2.02
C PHE A 379 -3.96 16.52 -0.98
N PRO A 380 -5.19 16.24 -0.47
CA PRO A 380 -5.44 15.11 0.42
C PRO A 380 -5.01 13.78 -0.19
N SER A 381 -4.33 12.94 0.57
CA SER A 381 -3.77 11.65 0.09
C SER A 381 -4.82 10.67 -0.42
N TYR A 382 -6.07 10.78 0.04
CA TYR A 382 -7.18 9.95 -0.46
C TYR A 382 -7.77 10.40 -1.81
N PHE A 383 -7.31 11.52 -2.40
CA PHE A 383 -7.78 11.95 -3.71
C PHE A 383 -7.22 11.06 -4.80
N TYR A 384 -8.11 10.43 -5.56
CA TYR A 384 -7.71 9.76 -6.79
C TYR A 384 -7.07 10.74 -7.75
N HIS A 385 -5.88 10.42 -8.21
CA HIS A 385 -5.15 11.22 -9.18
C HIS A 385 -4.32 10.35 -10.12
N ARG A 386 -3.99 10.91 -11.28
CA ARG A 386 -3.15 10.26 -12.30
C ARG A 386 -2.35 11.29 -13.10
N THR A 387 -1.30 10.85 -13.76
CA THR A 387 -0.61 11.63 -14.79
C THR A 387 -1.12 11.18 -16.17
N LEU A 388 -1.58 12.11 -16.99
CA LEU A 388 -2.00 11.81 -18.36
C LEU A 388 -0.78 11.47 -19.22
N PRO A 389 -0.86 10.49 -20.15
CA PRO A 389 0.25 10.13 -21.01
C PRO A 389 0.63 11.29 -21.95
N PHE A 390 1.91 11.34 -22.32
CA PHE A 390 2.45 12.33 -23.27
C PHE A 390 3.49 11.69 -24.15
N ASN A 391 3.78 12.29 -25.30
CA ASN A 391 4.84 11.83 -26.21
C ASN A 391 5.89 12.92 -26.38
N SER A 392 7.10 12.67 -25.94
CA SER A 392 8.24 13.57 -26.04
C SER A 392 9.57 12.82 -25.94
N GLU A 393 10.60 13.34 -26.58
CA GLU A 393 11.98 12.84 -26.36
C GLU A 393 12.57 13.35 -25.05
N THR A 394 12.06 14.48 -24.53
CA THR A 394 12.44 15.02 -23.22
C THR A 394 11.65 14.33 -22.13
N GLN A 395 12.33 13.96 -21.04
CA GLN A 395 11.70 13.35 -19.86
C GLN A 395 10.94 14.40 -19.04
N ARG A 396 9.83 13.96 -18.45
CA ARG A 396 9.11 14.67 -17.39
C ARG A 396 9.63 14.16 -16.04
N ILE A 397 10.20 15.06 -15.24
CA ILE A 397 10.75 14.74 -13.93
C ILE A 397 9.96 15.49 -12.86
N SER A 398 9.46 14.76 -11.90
CA SER A 398 8.76 15.29 -10.73
C SER A 398 9.23 14.59 -9.46
N ILE A 399 9.06 15.26 -8.34
CA ILE A 399 9.30 14.72 -7.01
C ILE A 399 7.95 14.68 -6.32
N ALA A 400 7.48 13.48 -6.05
CA ALA A 400 6.26 13.24 -5.30
C ALA A 400 6.59 12.95 -3.82
N PHE A 401 5.65 13.23 -2.94
CA PHE A 401 5.84 12.97 -1.51
C PHE A 401 4.52 12.80 -0.79
N ASP A 402 4.59 12.12 0.34
CA ASP A 402 3.55 11.99 1.33
C ASP A 402 4.02 12.55 2.68
N LEU A 403 3.10 13.15 3.39
CA LEU A 403 3.25 13.51 4.79
C LEU A 403 2.56 12.44 5.63
N LEU A 404 3.36 11.63 6.31
CA LEU A 404 2.93 10.52 7.13
C LEU A 404 2.73 11.00 8.57
N PRO A 405 1.55 10.85 9.19
CA PRO A 405 1.33 11.19 10.60
C PRO A 405 2.32 10.47 11.52
N VAL A 406 2.86 11.19 12.51
CA VAL A 406 3.80 10.66 13.52
C VAL A 406 3.24 10.86 14.92
#